data_da7610e819f0e4af4bcfb3c3bbc74dee
#
_entry.id   da7610e819f0e4af4bcfb3c3bbc74dee
#
_cell.length_a   1.000
_cell.length_b   1.000
_cell.length_c   1.000
_cell.angle_alpha   90.00
_cell.angle_beta   90.00
_cell.angle_gamma   90.00
#
_symmetry.space_group_name_H-M   'P 1'
#
loop_
_entity.id
_entity.type
_entity.pdbx_description
1 polymer ?
#
loop_
_entity_poly.entity_id
_entity_poly.type
_entity_poly.pdbx_seq_one_letter_code
_entity_poly.pdbx_strand_id
1 'polypeptide(L)' 'PPDVFSRSVKLLKLSLEYQIESHGHRLNWIKNGDDLEQVRSQELTQLSFEAEQAGLKSFNDAKAGIQQ' A
#
# COMPACT_ATOMS: atom_id res chain seq x y z
N PRO A 1 -8.85 9.88 23.33
CA PRO A 1 -9.33 10.45 22.08
C PRO A 1 -8.84 9.65 20.88
N PRO A 2 -9.66 9.54 19.85
CA PRO A 2 -9.21 8.83 18.67
C PRO A 2 -8.04 9.57 18.04
N ASP A 3 -7.05 8.80 17.64
CA ASP A 3 -5.90 9.32 16.92
C ASP A 3 -6.36 9.76 15.52
N VAL A 4 -6.23 11.05 15.23
CA VAL A 4 -6.66 11.60 13.93
C VAL A 4 -5.86 11.05 12.76
N PHE A 5 -4.69 10.47 13.04
CA PHE A 5 -3.84 9.87 12.02
C PHE A 5 -4.02 8.36 11.90
N SER A 6 -4.93 7.75 12.69
CA SER A 6 -5.12 6.31 12.71
C SER A 6 -5.42 5.74 11.32
N ARG A 7 -6.29 6.40 10.57
CA ARG A 7 -6.66 5.95 9.21
C ARG A 7 -5.45 6.00 8.27
N SER A 8 -4.68 7.09 8.31
CA SER A 8 -3.51 7.21 7.44
C SER A 8 -2.46 6.16 7.78
N VAL A 9 -2.24 5.89 9.07
CA VAL A 9 -1.31 4.84 9.49
C VAL A 9 -1.75 3.47 8.97
N LYS A 10 -3.03 3.14 9.09
CA LYS A 10 -3.56 1.86 8.60
C LYS A 10 -3.38 1.72 7.09
N LEU A 11 -3.67 2.79 6.34
CA LEU A 11 -3.55 2.77 4.89
C LEU A 11 -2.10 2.64 4.44
N LEU A 12 -1.18 3.34 5.10
CA LEU A 12 0.24 3.24 4.78
C LEU A 12 0.81 1.86 5.13
N LYS A 13 0.36 1.27 6.24
CA LYS A 13 0.72 -0.12 6.57
C LYS A 13 0.21 -1.09 5.50
N LEU A 14 -1.02 -0.91 5.07
CA LEU A 14 -1.61 -1.75 4.02
C LEU A 14 -0.81 -1.64 2.72
N SER A 15 -0.38 -0.43 2.37
CA SER A 15 0.48 -0.21 1.22
C SER A 15 1.77 -1.04 1.32
N LEU A 16 2.41 -1.03 2.49
CA LEU A 16 3.63 -1.81 2.71
C LEU A 16 3.37 -3.31 2.63
N GLU A 17 2.26 -3.79 3.16
CA GLU A 17 1.88 -5.20 3.08
C GLU A 17 1.70 -5.64 1.63
N TYR A 18 1.03 -4.83 0.82
CA TYR A 18 0.89 -5.11 -0.61
C TYR A 18 2.24 -5.16 -1.32
N GLN A 19 3.17 -4.26 -0.94
CA GLN A 19 4.51 -4.27 -1.53
C GLN A 19 5.26 -5.55 -1.21
N ILE A 20 5.17 -6.02 0.03
CA ILE A 20 5.83 -7.25 0.45
C ILE A 20 5.28 -8.43 -0.36
N GLU A 21 3.96 -8.52 -0.48
CA GLU A 21 3.32 -9.57 -1.27
C GLU A 21 3.71 -9.49 -2.74
N SER A 22 3.74 -8.28 -3.30
CA SER A 22 4.15 -8.06 -4.68
C SER A 22 5.55 -8.59 -4.93
N HIS A 23 6.50 -8.28 -4.05
CA HIS A 23 7.87 -8.74 -4.18
C HIS A 23 7.98 -10.26 -4.06
N GLY A 24 7.17 -10.88 -3.20
CA GLY A 24 7.11 -12.34 -3.09
C GLY A 24 6.71 -12.99 -4.40
N HIS A 25 5.68 -12.47 -5.06
CA HIS A 25 5.23 -12.99 -6.35
C HIS A 25 6.28 -12.77 -7.44
N ARG A 26 6.95 -11.62 -7.41
CA ARG A 26 8.01 -11.32 -8.38
C ARG A 26 9.18 -12.29 -8.24
N LEU A 27 9.57 -12.63 -7.01
CA LEU A 27 10.61 -13.61 -6.77
C LEU A 27 10.20 -14.99 -7.27
N ASN A 28 8.95 -15.38 -7.08
CA ASN A 28 8.42 -16.65 -7.59
C ASN A 28 8.45 -16.68 -9.12
N TRP A 29 8.09 -15.58 -9.76
CA TRP A 29 8.15 -15.47 -11.20
C TRP A 29 9.59 -15.65 -11.71
N ILE A 30 10.56 -15.00 -11.08
CA ILE A 30 11.98 -15.12 -11.45
C ILE A 30 12.46 -16.55 -11.29
N LYS A 31 12.06 -17.22 -10.21
CA LYS A 31 12.51 -18.60 -9.92
C LYS A 31 11.85 -19.64 -10.82
N ASN A 32 10.57 -19.49 -11.09
CA ASN A 32 9.75 -20.54 -11.71
C ASN A 32 9.31 -20.20 -13.13
N GLY A 33 9.48 -18.95 -13.59
CA GLY A 33 9.04 -18.53 -14.90
C GLY A 33 7.53 -18.49 -15.08
N ASP A 34 6.76 -18.45 -13.99
CA ASP A 34 5.31 -18.46 -14.04
C ASP A 34 4.80 -17.03 -14.26
N ASP A 35 4.25 -16.78 -15.45
CA ASP A 35 3.76 -15.46 -15.83
C ASP A 35 2.59 -14.98 -14.99
N LEU A 36 1.80 -15.89 -14.39
CA LEU A 36 0.73 -15.51 -13.47
C LEU A 36 1.29 -14.81 -12.24
N GLU A 37 2.46 -15.22 -11.78
CA GLU A 37 3.14 -14.57 -10.65
C GLU A 37 3.53 -13.14 -10.99
N GLN A 38 3.94 -12.88 -12.23
CA GLN A 38 4.23 -11.52 -12.69
C GLN A 38 2.98 -10.64 -12.66
N VAL A 39 1.85 -11.18 -13.16
CA VAL A 39 0.58 -10.45 -13.17
C VAL A 39 0.13 -10.13 -11.75
N ARG A 40 0.24 -11.09 -10.83
CA ARG A 40 -0.08 -10.88 -9.41
C ARG A 40 0.76 -9.79 -8.79
N SER A 41 2.07 -9.80 -9.09
CA SER A 41 2.98 -8.77 -8.60
C SER A 41 2.55 -7.39 -9.07
N GLN A 42 2.19 -7.25 -10.34
CA GLN A 42 1.76 -5.96 -10.91
C GLN A 42 0.45 -5.49 -10.28
N GLU A 43 -0.51 -6.38 -10.05
CA GLU A 43 -1.77 -6.04 -9.41
C GLU A 43 -1.55 -5.53 -7.98
N LEU A 44 -0.69 -6.21 -7.23
CA LEU A 44 -0.38 -5.83 -5.85
C LEU A 44 0.40 -4.51 -5.79
N THR A 45 1.26 -4.25 -6.76
CA THR A 45 1.96 -2.96 -6.86
C THR A 45 0.96 -1.83 -7.08
N GLN A 46 -0.06 -2.04 -7.92
CA GLN A 46 -1.10 -1.04 -8.14
C GLN A 46 -1.92 -0.80 -6.86
N LEU A 47 -2.29 -1.87 -6.15
CA LEU A 47 -3.01 -1.76 -4.88
C LEU A 47 -2.18 -1.03 -3.83
N SER A 48 -0.87 -1.29 -3.78
CA SER A 48 0.04 -0.60 -2.89
C SER A 48 0.05 0.91 -3.17
N PHE A 49 0.14 1.29 -4.44
CA PHE A 49 0.12 2.69 -4.85
C PHE A 49 -1.18 3.36 -4.44
N GLU A 50 -2.32 2.72 -4.69
CA GLU A 50 -3.63 3.26 -4.32
C GLU A 50 -3.76 3.46 -2.82
N ALA A 51 -3.32 2.48 -2.03
CA ALA A 51 -3.34 2.57 -0.56
C ALA A 51 -2.42 3.70 -0.07
N GLU A 52 -1.25 3.85 -0.66
CA GLU A 52 -0.32 4.93 -0.33
C GLU A 52 -0.95 6.29 -0.60
N GLN A 53 -1.55 6.48 -1.77
CA GLN A 53 -2.18 7.75 -2.12
C GLN A 53 -3.34 8.08 -1.17
N ALA A 54 -4.16 7.08 -0.85
CA ALA A 54 -5.26 7.25 0.10
C ALA A 54 -4.74 7.59 1.50
N GLY A 55 -3.64 6.96 1.92
CA GLY A 55 -3.01 7.22 3.22
C GLY A 55 -2.46 8.63 3.32
N LEU A 56 -1.79 9.09 2.26
CA LEU A 56 -1.24 10.44 2.21
C LEU A 56 -2.36 11.50 2.21
N LYS A 57 -3.44 11.25 1.47
CA LYS A 57 -4.60 12.14 1.47
C LYS A 57 -5.21 12.22 2.86
N SER A 58 -5.42 11.08 3.51
CA SER A 58 -5.95 11.02 4.86
C SER A 58 -5.07 11.76 5.86
N PHE A 59 -3.75 11.62 5.72
CA PHE A 59 -2.78 12.32 6.56
C PHE A 59 -2.90 13.84 6.37
N ASN A 60 -2.94 14.29 5.12
CA ASN A 60 -3.04 15.73 4.83
C ASN A 60 -4.35 16.32 5.32
N ASP A 61 -5.47 15.59 5.18
CA ASP A 61 -6.77 16.02 5.67
C ASP A 61 -6.78 16.15 7.20
N ALA A 62 -6.19 15.17 7.90
CA ALA A 62 -6.10 15.19 9.36
C ALA A 62 -5.21 16.33 9.84
N LYS A 63 -4.08 16.57 9.15
CA LYS A 63 -3.17 17.65 9.46
C LYS A 63 -3.84 19.01 9.28
N ALA A 64 -4.60 19.18 8.20
CA ALA A 64 -5.35 20.42 7.96
C ALA A 64 -6.38 20.66 9.06
N GLY A 65 -7.07 19.61 9.52
CA GLY A 65 -8.03 19.70 10.61
C GLY A 65 -7.40 20.17 11.92
N ILE A 66 -6.20 19.72 12.21
CA ILE A 66 -5.47 20.13 13.42
C ILE A 66 -5.07 21.60 13.36
N GLN A 67 -4.74 22.09 12.17
CA GLN A 67 -4.28 23.48 11.99
C GLN A 67 -5.43 24.49 12.04
N GLN A 68 -6.67 24.05 11.98
CA GLN A 68 -7.83 24.90 12.13
C GLN A 68 -8.18 25.10 13.59
#